data_584dff9699d3bbb5b4ffb598dc0045db
#
_entry.id   584dff9699d3bbb5b4ffb598dc0045db
#
_cell.length_a   1.000
_cell.length_b   1.000
_cell.length_c   1.000
_cell.angle_alpha   90.00
_cell.angle_beta   90.00
_cell.angle_gamma   90.00
#
_symmetry.space_group_name_H-M   'P 1'
#
loop_
_entity.id
_entity.type
_entity.pdbx_description
1 polymer ?
#
loop_
_entity_poly.entity_id
_entity_poly.type
_entity_poly.pdbx_seq_one_letter_code
_entity_poly.pdbx_strand_id
1 'polypeptide(L)'
;SIGPLRHAQKHVAGWQKKQKRKVTPGVLALLGAKAWVEYQPLGVVGVISPWNFPVNLTFAPLAGILAAGNRCMIKPSEYTPETSKAMAIALAEEFDADEISVITGGPETGANFSGLAFDHLLFTGATSVAKHVMRAAAANLVPVTLELGGKSPVVISRSAPMATTTDALMTGKMLNAGQICLAPDYVFVPEERMGEFVESSKQSVAKMYPTLVDNPDYTSVVNERHFERINNYVEEARGNGVEVVEINPAEEDFRQQPANKIPPTLVINPPEDSAIMQEEIFGPVLAVKSYAQLDETISYVNDHDRPLGLYYFGTDQKEVDQVLGETTSGGVTLNDVLMHISQENLPFGGVGPSGTGSYHGEDGFRSFSHTKAVFRQAKFNPAEKLGLRPPYGDKLMNLLKGQMK
;
A
#
# COMPACT_ATOMS: atom_id res chain seq x y z
N SER A 1 -7.76 -12.74 -4.12
CA SER A 1 -8.23 -12.05 -5.35
C SER A 1 -9.74 -12.08 -5.54
N ILE A 2 -10.45 -13.14 -5.10
CA ILE A 2 -11.91 -13.20 -5.22
C ILE A 2 -12.62 -12.32 -4.17
N GLY A 3 -12.04 -12.15 -3.00
CA GLY A 3 -12.60 -11.35 -1.89
C GLY A 3 -12.97 -9.93 -2.31
N PRO A 4 -12.02 -9.11 -2.80
CA PRO A 4 -12.27 -7.75 -3.27
C PRO A 4 -13.39 -7.65 -4.33
N LEU A 5 -13.40 -8.56 -5.30
CA LEU A 5 -14.43 -8.60 -6.36
C LEU A 5 -15.83 -8.89 -5.78
N ARG A 6 -15.95 -9.87 -4.88
CA ARG A 6 -17.21 -10.19 -4.20
C ARG A 6 -17.67 -9.05 -3.30
N HIS A 7 -16.73 -8.40 -2.60
CA HIS A 7 -17.03 -7.23 -1.79
C HIS A 7 -17.60 -6.10 -2.64
N ALA A 8 -16.95 -5.75 -3.76
CA ALA A 8 -17.41 -4.75 -4.69
C ALA A 8 -18.79 -5.10 -5.26
N GLN A 9 -19.00 -6.34 -5.74
CA GLN A 9 -20.28 -6.83 -6.26
C GLN A 9 -21.41 -6.64 -5.25
N LYS A 10 -21.17 -6.93 -3.97
CA LYS A 10 -22.16 -6.80 -2.89
C LYS A 10 -22.53 -5.34 -2.59
N HIS A 11 -21.57 -4.41 -2.72
CA HIS A 11 -21.71 -3.06 -2.21
C HIS A 11 -21.89 -1.98 -3.29
N VAL A 12 -21.56 -2.26 -4.56
CA VAL A 12 -21.56 -1.28 -5.67
C VAL A 12 -22.87 -0.53 -5.82
N ALA A 13 -24.02 -1.20 -5.69
CA ALA A 13 -25.34 -0.55 -5.74
C ALA A 13 -25.54 0.50 -4.62
N GLY A 14 -24.84 0.34 -3.49
CA GLY A 14 -24.79 1.32 -2.41
C GLY A 14 -23.88 2.49 -2.73
N TRP A 15 -22.67 2.20 -3.21
CA TRP A 15 -21.64 3.20 -3.52
C TRP A 15 -22.05 4.16 -4.64
N GLN A 16 -22.77 3.68 -5.65
CA GLN A 16 -23.27 4.48 -6.78
C GLN A 16 -24.41 5.44 -6.42
N LYS A 17 -24.99 5.35 -5.21
CA LYS A 17 -26.07 6.24 -4.80
C LYS A 17 -25.60 7.69 -4.74
N LYS A 18 -26.49 8.60 -5.22
CA LYS A 18 -26.29 10.05 -5.11
C LYS A 18 -26.07 10.46 -3.65
N GLN A 19 -24.97 11.12 -3.37
CA GLN A 19 -24.68 11.64 -2.04
C GLN A 19 -25.24 13.04 -1.86
N LYS A 20 -26.29 13.20 -1.07
CA LYS A 20 -26.83 14.52 -0.74
C LYS A 20 -25.81 15.37 -0.01
N ARG A 21 -25.73 16.65 -0.36
CA ARG A 21 -24.89 17.67 0.27
C ARG A 21 -25.73 18.80 0.82
N LYS A 22 -25.22 19.46 1.87
CA LYS A 22 -25.84 20.65 2.44
C LYS A 22 -25.80 21.79 1.42
N VAL A 23 -26.93 22.47 1.24
CA VAL A 23 -27.00 23.68 0.40
C VAL A 23 -26.59 24.89 1.21
N THR A 24 -25.73 25.74 0.65
CA THR A 24 -25.27 26.99 1.24
C THR A 24 -25.55 28.14 0.27
N PRO A 25 -26.14 29.25 0.68
CA PRO A 25 -26.72 29.49 2.01
C PRO A 25 -28.01 28.67 2.27
N GLY A 26 -28.25 28.37 3.55
CA GLY A 26 -29.38 27.48 3.96
C GLY A 26 -30.76 27.94 3.51
N VAL A 27 -30.97 29.25 3.30
CA VAL A 27 -32.24 29.83 2.79
C VAL A 27 -32.62 29.25 1.42
N LEU A 28 -31.63 28.93 0.57
CA LEU A 28 -31.89 28.28 -0.72
C LEU A 28 -32.45 26.88 -0.57
N ALA A 29 -31.98 26.13 0.46
CA ALA A 29 -32.55 24.81 0.77
C ALA A 29 -34.01 24.89 1.19
N LEU A 30 -34.37 25.89 2.01
CA LEU A 30 -35.74 26.15 2.41
C LEU A 30 -36.66 26.49 1.21
N LEU A 31 -36.09 27.11 0.18
CA LEU A 31 -36.78 27.43 -1.07
C LEU A 31 -36.82 26.25 -2.06
N GLY A 32 -36.25 25.09 -1.69
CA GLY A 32 -36.27 23.85 -2.46
C GLY A 32 -35.08 23.59 -3.34
N ALA A 33 -33.97 24.34 -3.19
CA ALA A 33 -32.70 24.00 -3.84
C ALA A 33 -32.14 22.69 -3.30
N LYS A 34 -31.39 21.96 -4.14
CA LYS A 34 -30.75 20.70 -3.76
C LYS A 34 -29.33 20.66 -4.27
N ALA A 35 -28.46 20.03 -3.48
CA ALA A 35 -27.08 19.74 -3.87
C ALA A 35 -26.77 18.26 -3.62
N TRP A 36 -26.05 17.67 -4.54
CA TRP A 36 -25.60 16.27 -4.39
C TRP A 36 -24.36 16.00 -5.26
N VAL A 37 -23.71 14.87 -4.98
CA VAL A 37 -22.65 14.31 -5.82
C VAL A 37 -23.19 13.09 -6.54
N GLU A 38 -22.87 12.96 -7.82
CA GLU A 38 -23.02 11.75 -8.63
C GLU A 38 -21.64 11.20 -8.98
N TYR A 39 -21.49 9.88 -8.92
CA TYR A 39 -20.30 9.19 -9.37
C TYR A 39 -20.45 8.77 -10.83
N GLN A 40 -19.42 9.03 -11.63
CA GLN A 40 -19.36 8.66 -13.03
C GLN A 40 -18.04 7.94 -13.30
N PRO A 41 -17.98 6.95 -14.25
CA PRO A 41 -16.70 6.37 -14.64
C PRO A 41 -15.75 7.44 -15.16
N LEU A 42 -14.46 7.25 -14.95
CA LEU A 42 -13.43 8.10 -15.54
C LEU A 42 -13.29 7.82 -17.05
N GLY A 43 -13.31 6.54 -17.45
CA GLY A 43 -13.12 6.09 -18.81
C GLY A 43 -12.28 4.83 -18.91
N VAL A 44 -11.04 4.94 -19.40
CA VAL A 44 -10.08 3.84 -19.49
C VAL A 44 -9.01 3.97 -18.41
N VAL A 45 -8.91 2.97 -17.55
CA VAL A 45 -7.89 2.91 -16.49
C VAL A 45 -6.77 1.96 -16.89
N GLY A 46 -5.53 2.45 -16.87
CA GLY A 46 -4.34 1.61 -16.98
C GLY A 46 -3.93 1.01 -15.65
N VAL A 47 -3.52 -0.25 -15.64
CA VAL A 47 -2.99 -0.94 -14.45
C VAL A 47 -1.64 -1.56 -14.78
N ILE A 48 -0.59 -1.16 -14.08
CA ILE A 48 0.72 -1.82 -14.13
C ILE A 48 0.88 -2.57 -12.81
N SER A 49 0.87 -3.91 -12.88
CA SER A 49 0.89 -4.77 -11.71
C SER A 49 2.23 -5.48 -11.50
N PRO A 50 2.62 -5.76 -10.23
CA PRO A 50 3.91 -6.31 -9.86
C PRO A 50 3.97 -7.83 -9.95
N TRP A 51 5.13 -8.39 -9.63
CA TRP A 51 5.42 -9.82 -9.71
C TRP A 51 5.21 -10.60 -8.40
N ASN A 52 5.20 -9.91 -7.26
CA ASN A 52 5.21 -10.59 -5.95
C ASN A 52 3.86 -11.23 -5.58
N PHE A 53 2.75 -10.61 -5.96
CA PHE A 53 1.39 -11.16 -5.89
C PHE A 53 0.64 -10.86 -7.19
N PRO A 54 1.07 -11.43 -8.34
CA PRO A 54 0.64 -10.97 -9.67
C PRO A 54 -0.86 -11.06 -9.88
N VAL A 55 -1.52 -12.11 -9.39
CA VAL A 55 -2.98 -12.26 -9.49
C VAL A 55 -3.68 -11.31 -8.53
N ASN A 56 -3.28 -11.25 -7.27
CA ASN A 56 -3.98 -10.43 -6.28
C ASN A 56 -3.87 -8.94 -6.57
N LEU A 57 -2.65 -8.46 -6.86
CA LEU A 57 -2.40 -7.04 -7.10
C LEU A 57 -2.84 -6.55 -8.50
N THR A 58 -3.32 -7.46 -9.34
CA THR A 58 -4.06 -7.14 -10.57
C THR A 58 -5.57 -7.09 -10.30
N PHE A 59 -6.14 -8.10 -9.66
CA PHE A 59 -7.59 -8.24 -9.52
C PHE A 59 -8.18 -7.46 -8.35
N ALA A 60 -7.41 -7.15 -7.30
CA ALA A 60 -7.92 -6.34 -6.19
C ALA A 60 -8.26 -4.90 -6.62
N PRO A 61 -7.37 -4.13 -7.29
CA PRO A 61 -7.75 -2.82 -7.81
C PRO A 61 -8.79 -2.89 -8.93
N LEU A 62 -8.78 -3.96 -9.74
CA LEU A 62 -9.78 -4.16 -10.81
C LEU A 62 -11.20 -4.16 -10.25
N ALA A 63 -11.40 -4.63 -9.01
CA ALA A 63 -12.71 -4.61 -8.35
C ALA A 63 -13.29 -3.20 -8.23
N GLY A 64 -12.49 -2.22 -7.79
CA GLY A 64 -12.89 -0.82 -7.71
C GLY A 64 -13.06 -0.17 -9.09
N ILE A 65 -12.17 -0.50 -10.04
CA ILE A 65 -12.20 0.00 -11.42
C ILE A 65 -13.52 -0.40 -12.12
N LEU A 66 -13.88 -1.67 -12.06
CA LEU A 66 -15.11 -2.20 -12.67
C LEU A 66 -16.36 -1.71 -11.93
N ALA A 67 -16.33 -1.64 -10.58
CA ALA A 67 -17.45 -1.11 -9.80
C ALA A 67 -17.78 0.34 -10.17
N ALA A 68 -16.77 1.13 -10.53
CA ALA A 68 -16.94 2.51 -11.02
C ALA A 68 -17.43 2.59 -12.48
N GLY A 69 -17.46 1.47 -13.21
CA GLY A 69 -17.90 1.38 -14.61
C GLY A 69 -16.83 1.73 -15.64
N ASN A 70 -15.56 1.64 -15.28
CA ASN A 70 -14.44 1.90 -16.21
C ASN A 70 -14.09 0.66 -17.04
N ARG A 71 -13.45 0.91 -18.18
CA ARG A 71 -12.67 -0.06 -18.94
C ARG A 71 -11.26 -0.15 -18.39
N CYS A 72 -10.55 -1.24 -18.64
CA CYS A 72 -9.23 -1.45 -18.08
C CYS A 72 -8.24 -2.03 -19.09
N MET A 73 -7.04 -1.46 -19.14
CA MET A 73 -5.88 -2.10 -19.76
C MET A 73 -4.90 -2.50 -18.65
N ILE A 74 -4.37 -3.71 -18.73
CA ILE A 74 -3.50 -4.28 -17.71
C ILE A 74 -2.14 -4.64 -18.32
N LYS A 75 -1.05 -4.17 -17.72
CA LYS A 75 0.32 -4.58 -18.02
C LYS A 75 0.89 -5.32 -16.81
N PRO A 76 0.81 -6.66 -16.77
CA PRO A 76 1.40 -7.45 -15.69
C PRO A 76 2.93 -7.50 -15.79
N SER A 77 3.58 -7.94 -14.71
CA SER A 77 5.04 -8.02 -14.66
C SER A 77 5.60 -9.07 -15.60
N GLU A 78 6.74 -8.76 -16.22
CA GLU A 78 7.56 -9.67 -17.02
C GLU A 78 8.28 -10.74 -16.20
N TYR A 79 8.39 -10.56 -14.88
CA TYR A 79 9.04 -11.55 -13.99
C TYR A 79 8.16 -12.76 -13.68
N THR A 80 6.86 -12.71 -14.03
CA THR A 80 5.90 -13.82 -13.87
C THR A 80 5.19 -14.13 -15.20
N PRO A 81 5.94 -14.51 -16.26
CA PRO A 81 5.40 -14.60 -17.62
C PRO A 81 4.27 -15.62 -17.76
N GLU A 82 4.37 -16.78 -17.12
CA GLU A 82 3.34 -17.81 -17.21
C GLU A 82 2.03 -17.38 -16.52
N THR A 83 2.14 -16.75 -15.36
CA THR A 83 0.97 -16.18 -14.68
C THR A 83 0.35 -15.07 -15.50
N SER A 84 1.16 -14.19 -16.10
CA SER A 84 0.69 -13.10 -16.95
C SER A 84 -0.04 -13.61 -18.19
N LYS A 85 0.47 -14.66 -18.80
CA LYS A 85 -0.17 -15.35 -19.94
C LYS A 85 -1.50 -16.00 -19.54
N ALA A 86 -1.52 -16.70 -18.39
CA ALA A 86 -2.75 -17.34 -17.90
C ALA A 86 -3.83 -16.27 -17.59
N MET A 87 -3.48 -15.14 -16.98
CA MET A 87 -4.41 -14.02 -16.75
C MET A 87 -4.93 -13.44 -18.06
N ALA A 88 -4.06 -13.27 -19.08
CA ALA A 88 -4.45 -12.75 -20.39
C ALA A 88 -5.47 -13.66 -21.07
N ILE A 89 -5.25 -14.99 -21.05
CA ILE A 89 -6.18 -15.96 -21.62
C ILE A 89 -7.52 -15.93 -20.88
N ALA A 90 -7.50 -16.03 -19.54
CA ALA A 90 -8.72 -16.10 -18.73
C ALA A 90 -9.58 -14.83 -18.86
N LEU A 91 -8.96 -13.64 -18.97
CA LEU A 91 -9.70 -12.41 -19.15
C LEU A 91 -10.25 -12.26 -20.58
N ALA A 92 -9.53 -12.72 -21.60
CA ALA A 92 -9.99 -12.69 -22.98
C ALA A 92 -11.14 -13.69 -23.29
N GLU A 93 -11.31 -14.73 -22.45
CA GLU A 93 -12.44 -15.66 -22.55
C GLU A 93 -13.76 -15.05 -22.02
N GLU A 94 -13.69 -14.07 -21.11
CA GLU A 94 -14.85 -13.53 -20.41
C GLU A 94 -15.19 -12.08 -20.76
N PHE A 95 -14.24 -11.32 -21.33
CA PHE A 95 -14.39 -9.89 -21.63
C PHE A 95 -13.94 -9.57 -23.05
N ASP A 96 -14.65 -8.65 -23.70
CA ASP A 96 -14.21 -8.09 -24.96
C ASP A 96 -12.94 -7.23 -24.78
N ALA A 97 -12.09 -7.16 -25.79
CA ALA A 97 -10.81 -6.46 -25.72
C ALA A 97 -10.94 -4.94 -25.45
N ASP A 98 -12.11 -4.36 -25.72
CA ASP A 98 -12.43 -2.97 -25.43
C ASP A 98 -13.05 -2.77 -24.03
N GLU A 99 -13.30 -3.85 -23.28
CA GLU A 99 -13.68 -3.80 -21.86
C GLU A 99 -12.47 -4.02 -20.98
N ILE A 100 -11.76 -5.16 -21.14
CA ILE A 100 -10.53 -5.48 -20.42
C ILE A 100 -9.53 -6.10 -21.37
N SER A 101 -8.33 -5.53 -21.45
CA SER A 101 -7.23 -6.09 -22.23
C SER A 101 -5.96 -6.24 -21.42
N VAL A 102 -5.17 -7.29 -21.70
CA VAL A 102 -3.89 -7.56 -21.06
C VAL A 102 -2.77 -7.44 -22.07
N ILE A 103 -1.81 -6.57 -21.79
CA ILE A 103 -0.65 -6.28 -22.64
C ILE A 103 0.59 -6.86 -21.96
N THR A 104 1.09 -7.98 -22.45
CA THR A 104 2.33 -8.59 -21.97
C THR A 104 3.54 -7.94 -22.63
N GLY A 105 4.68 -7.94 -21.96
CA GLY A 105 5.94 -7.41 -22.49
C GLY A 105 6.88 -6.94 -21.39
N GLY A 106 8.11 -6.62 -21.78
CA GLY A 106 9.18 -6.21 -20.89
C GLY A 106 9.15 -4.72 -20.48
N PRO A 107 10.27 -4.20 -19.95
CA PRO A 107 10.36 -2.82 -19.46
C PRO A 107 10.03 -1.75 -20.50
N GLU A 108 10.40 -1.96 -21.78
CA GLU A 108 10.05 -1.04 -22.86
C GLU A 108 8.54 -0.94 -23.07
N THR A 109 7.83 -2.08 -23.04
CA THR A 109 6.37 -2.10 -23.09
C THR A 109 5.77 -1.35 -21.91
N GLY A 110 6.34 -1.51 -20.70
CA GLY A 110 5.92 -0.77 -19.50
C GLY A 110 6.10 0.74 -19.63
N ALA A 111 7.23 1.18 -20.19
CA ALA A 111 7.50 2.59 -20.44
C ALA A 111 6.50 3.19 -21.46
N ASN A 112 6.27 2.50 -22.60
CA ASN A 112 5.31 2.91 -23.61
C ASN A 112 3.87 2.94 -23.05
N PHE A 113 3.50 1.92 -22.26
CA PHE A 113 2.20 1.85 -21.59
C PHE A 113 1.98 3.04 -20.65
N SER A 114 3.00 3.44 -19.88
CA SER A 114 2.92 4.58 -18.96
C SER A 114 2.69 5.92 -19.67
N GLY A 115 3.03 6.02 -20.96
CA GLY A 115 2.86 7.20 -21.81
C GLY A 115 1.51 7.27 -22.54
N LEU A 116 0.63 6.28 -22.39
CA LEU A 116 -0.70 6.30 -23.01
C LEU A 116 -1.62 7.32 -22.32
N ALA A 117 -2.56 7.87 -23.09
CA ALA A 117 -3.53 8.86 -22.61
C ALA A 117 -4.70 8.17 -21.89
N PHE A 118 -4.42 7.53 -20.76
CA PHE A 118 -5.44 6.97 -19.88
C PHE A 118 -6.24 8.09 -19.16
N ASP A 119 -7.42 7.75 -18.67
CA ASP A 119 -8.17 8.63 -17.78
C ASP A 119 -7.70 8.49 -16.30
N HIS A 120 -7.00 7.39 -15.99
CA HIS A 120 -6.30 7.16 -14.72
C HIS A 120 -5.27 6.04 -14.91
N LEU A 121 -4.14 6.09 -14.18
CA LEU A 121 -3.13 5.06 -14.21
C LEU A 121 -2.82 4.59 -12.78
N LEU A 122 -3.01 3.30 -12.51
CA LEU A 122 -2.55 2.64 -11.28
C LEU A 122 -1.23 1.93 -11.55
N PHE A 123 -0.25 2.18 -10.69
CA PHE A 123 1.04 1.51 -10.70
C PHE A 123 1.34 0.92 -9.33
N THR A 124 1.71 -0.35 -9.28
CA THR A 124 2.24 -1.01 -8.09
C THR A 124 3.65 -1.50 -8.36
N GLY A 125 4.63 -1.06 -7.57
CA GLY A 125 6.03 -1.43 -7.76
C GLY A 125 7.01 -0.53 -7.02
N ALA A 126 8.27 -0.52 -7.46
CA ALA A 126 9.36 0.23 -6.81
C ALA A 126 9.19 1.76 -6.96
N THR A 127 9.50 2.51 -5.91
CA THR A 127 9.44 3.99 -5.87
C THR A 127 10.28 4.65 -6.96
N SER A 128 11.43 4.08 -7.29
CA SER A 128 12.28 4.58 -8.38
C SER A 128 11.59 4.50 -9.74
N VAL A 129 10.87 3.41 -10.03
CA VAL A 129 10.10 3.22 -11.27
C VAL A 129 8.86 4.12 -11.28
N ALA A 130 8.17 4.26 -10.15
CA ALA A 130 7.00 5.15 -10.03
C ALA A 130 7.28 6.59 -10.46
N LYS A 131 8.48 7.10 -10.17
CA LYS A 131 8.91 8.45 -10.61
C LYS A 131 8.95 8.57 -12.14
N HIS A 132 9.31 7.51 -12.86
CA HIS A 132 9.27 7.47 -14.33
C HIS A 132 7.83 7.38 -14.84
N VAL A 133 7.01 6.53 -14.22
CA VAL A 133 5.57 6.40 -14.54
C VAL A 133 4.85 7.74 -14.38
N MET A 134 5.06 8.45 -13.25
CA MET A 134 4.47 9.78 -13.04
C MET A 134 4.89 10.78 -14.11
N ARG A 135 6.18 10.81 -14.48
CA ARG A 135 6.66 11.73 -15.53
C ARG A 135 6.02 11.45 -16.87
N ALA A 136 5.87 10.16 -17.23
CA ALA A 136 5.23 9.76 -18.48
C ALA A 136 3.72 10.13 -18.48
N ALA A 137 3.01 9.83 -17.40
CA ALA A 137 1.59 10.13 -17.22
C ALA A 137 1.31 11.64 -17.27
N ALA A 138 2.21 12.46 -16.71
CA ALA A 138 2.06 13.92 -16.68
C ALA A 138 1.99 14.55 -18.08
N ALA A 139 2.59 13.95 -19.11
CA ALA A 139 2.54 14.45 -20.48
C ALA A 139 1.11 14.52 -21.02
N ASN A 140 0.22 13.64 -20.57
CA ASN A 140 -1.19 13.57 -20.97
C ASN A 140 -2.14 13.97 -19.82
N LEU A 141 -1.64 14.60 -18.75
CA LEU A 141 -2.41 14.98 -17.55
C LEU A 141 -3.14 13.79 -16.91
N VAL A 142 -2.59 12.58 -17.01
CA VAL A 142 -3.19 11.36 -16.44
C VAL A 142 -2.98 11.36 -14.92
N PRO A 143 -4.05 11.33 -14.11
CA PRO A 143 -3.95 11.11 -12.67
C PRO A 143 -3.38 9.73 -12.36
N VAL A 144 -2.61 9.61 -11.28
CA VAL A 144 -1.98 8.34 -10.89
C VAL A 144 -2.39 7.92 -9.48
N THR A 145 -2.60 6.62 -9.31
CA THR A 145 -2.55 5.94 -8.00
C THR A 145 -1.28 5.12 -7.95
N LEU A 146 -0.47 5.33 -6.93
CA LEU A 146 0.83 4.69 -6.76
C LEU A 146 0.82 3.86 -5.48
N GLU A 147 1.04 2.58 -5.63
CA GLU A 147 1.21 1.63 -4.54
C GLU A 147 2.67 1.18 -4.53
N LEU A 148 3.41 1.70 -3.58
CA LEU A 148 4.86 1.55 -3.52
C LEU A 148 5.22 0.75 -2.26
N GLY A 149 6.49 0.57 -2.02
CA GLY A 149 6.99 -0.10 -0.83
C GLY A 149 7.49 0.88 0.22
N GLY A 150 8.60 0.54 0.76
CA GLY A 150 9.30 1.28 1.80
C GLY A 150 9.74 0.36 2.93
N LYS A 151 10.43 0.93 3.91
CA LYS A 151 10.92 0.18 5.07
C LYS A 151 9.86 0.21 6.16
N SER A 152 9.03 -0.84 6.24
CA SER A 152 7.96 -0.95 7.23
C SER A 152 8.52 -1.24 8.64
N PRO A 153 8.41 -0.30 9.59
CA PRO A 153 8.89 -0.48 10.95
C PRO A 153 7.97 -1.38 11.78
N VAL A 154 8.60 -2.11 12.70
CA VAL A 154 7.93 -2.78 13.81
C VAL A 154 8.45 -2.19 15.12
N VAL A 155 7.57 -1.79 16.02
CA VAL A 155 7.92 -1.35 17.38
C VAL A 155 7.39 -2.38 18.37
N ILE A 156 8.29 -3.03 19.09
CA ILE A 156 7.94 -3.98 20.16
C ILE A 156 8.07 -3.25 21.50
N SER A 157 6.94 -3.04 22.18
CA SER A 157 6.92 -2.46 23.54
C SER A 157 7.43 -3.43 24.60
N ARG A 158 7.85 -2.88 25.74
CA ARG A 158 8.15 -3.66 26.94
C ARG A 158 6.96 -4.48 27.45
N SER A 159 5.74 -4.02 27.17
CA SER A 159 4.49 -4.70 27.52
C SER A 159 4.11 -5.83 26.56
N ALA A 160 4.82 -5.99 25.44
CA ALA A 160 4.50 -7.02 24.44
C ALA A 160 4.83 -8.44 24.95
N PRO A 161 3.92 -9.42 24.79
CA PRO A 161 4.23 -10.82 25.07
C PRO A 161 5.10 -11.40 23.94
N MET A 162 6.41 -11.59 24.22
CA MET A 162 7.42 -11.84 23.17
C MET A 162 7.10 -13.05 22.27
N ALA A 163 6.69 -14.17 22.84
CA ALA A 163 6.43 -15.39 22.07
C ALA A 163 5.35 -15.20 20.99
N THR A 164 4.21 -14.59 21.35
CA THR A 164 3.14 -14.32 20.37
C THR A 164 3.51 -13.19 19.41
N THR A 165 4.28 -12.21 19.87
CA THR A 165 4.80 -11.13 19.03
C THR A 165 5.73 -11.66 17.94
N THR A 166 6.69 -12.51 18.30
CA THR A 166 7.62 -13.10 17.32
C THR A 166 6.93 -14.10 16.40
N ASP A 167 5.94 -14.88 16.89
CA ASP A 167 5.13 -15.75 16.03
C ASP A 167 4.41 -14.94 14.94
N ALA A 168 3.76 -13.82 15.28
CA ALA A 168 3.09 -12.95 14.33
C ALA A 168 4.07 -12.24 13.37
N LEU A 169 5.13 -11.66 13.93
CA LEU A 169 6.13 -10.93 13.17
C LEU A 169 6.84 -11.85 12.16
N MET A 170 7.33 -13.00 12.62
CA MET A 170 8.06 -13.93 11.74
C MET A 170 7.13 -14.60 10.72
N THR A 171 5.86 -14.85 11.06
CA THR A 171 4.85 -15.30 10.08
C THR A 171 4.72 -14.28 8.95
N GLY A 172 4.53 -13.01 9.26
CA GLY A 172 4.41 -11.96 8.26
C GLY A 172 5.71 -11.69 7.49
N LYS A 173 6.87 -11.81 8.15
CA LYS A 173 8.17 -11.65 7.50
C LYS A 173 8.48 -12.81 6.55
N MET A 174 8.15 -14.04 6.92
CA MET A 174 8.45 -15.22 6.11
C MET A 174 7.42 -15.48 5.02
N LEU A 175 6.23 -14.91 5.12
CA LEU A 175 5.23 -14.99 4.06
C LEU A 175 5.85 -14.48 2.74
N ASN A 176 5.78 -15.30 1.69
CA ASN A 176 6.41 -15.04 0.40
C ASN A 176 7.91 -14.68 0.50
N ALA A 177 8.63 -15.25 1.48
CA ALA A 177 10.02 -14.94 1.79
C ALA A 177 10.29 -13.42 1.97
N GLY A 178 9.35 -12.69 2.57
CA GLY A 178 9.48 -11.24 2.80
C GLY A 178 9.34 -10.37 1.56
N GLN A 179 8.97 -10.91 0.42
CA GLN A 179 8.78 -10.18 -0.84
C GLN A 179 7.39 -9.52 -0.89
N ILE A 180 7.12 -8.68 0.10
CA ILE A 180 5.83 -7.99 0.31
C ILE A 180 6.14 -6.52 0.63
N CYS A 181 5.45 -5.58 -0.02
CA CYS A 181 5.57 -4.14 0.23
C CYS A 181 5.27 -3.73 1.69
N LEU A 182 4.58 -4.60 2.43
CA LEU A 182 4.24 -4.46 3.85
C LEU A 182 5.06 -5.39 4.76
N ALA A 183 5.99 -6.20 4.24
CA ALA A 183 6.78 -7.07 5.11
C ALA A 183 7.52 -6.24 6.16
N PRO A 184 7.56 -6.67 7.43
CA PRO A 184 8.46 -6.09 8.42
C PRO A 184 9.86 -5.96 7.84
N ASP A 185 10.38 -4.72 7.75
CA ASP A 185 11.68 -4.45 7.16
C ASP A 185 12.75 -4.28 8.25
N TYR A 186 12.41 -3.54 9.28
CA TYR A 186 13.21 -3.45 10.50
C TYR A 186 12.33 -3.46 11.75
N VAL A 187 12.90 -3.88 12.87
CA VAL A 187 12.19 -3.98 14.15
C VAL A 187 12.98 -3.31 15.27
N PHE A 188 12.28 -2.51 16.07
CA PHE A 188 12.76 -1.96 17.32
C PHE A 188 12.42 -2.89 18.48
N VAL A 189 13.44 -3.30 19.24
CA VAL A 189 13.34 -4.17 20.40
C VAL A 189 13.92 -3.45 21.61
N PRO A 190 13.27 -3.45 22.80
CA PRO A 190 13.88 -2.93 24.01
C PRO A 190 15.24 -3.58 24.25
N GLU A 191 16.28 -2.79 24.55
CA GLU A 191 17.67 -3.27 24.62
C GLU A 191 17.82 -4.47 25.56
N GLU A 192 17.13 -4.46 26.70
CA GLU A 192 17.15 -5.53 27.69
C GLU A 192 16.41 -6.81 27.25
N ARG A 193 15.63 -6.75 26.18
CA ARG A 193 14.86 -7.90 25.64
C ARG A 193 15.42 -8.45 24.34
N MET A 194 16.56 -7.95 23.88
CA MET A 194 17.16 -8.37 22.58
C MET A 194 17.43 -9.88 22.54
N GLY A 195 18.04 -10.46 23.58
CA GLY A 195 18.29 -11.91 23.63
C GLY A 195 17.00 -12.74 23.62
N GLU A 196 15.96 -12.29 24.35
CA GLU A 196 14.64 -12.92 24.35
C GLU A 196 14.02 -12.90 22.94
N PHE A 197 14.12 -11.75 22.23
CA PHE A 197 13.62 -11.60 20.87
C PHE A 197 14.30 -12.56 19.90
N VAL A 198 15.63 -12.63 19.92
CA VAL A 198 16.41 -13.51 19.04
C VAL A 198 16.03 -14.98 19.25
N GLU A 199 16.01 -15.44 20.49
CA GLU A 199 15.68 -16.85 20.80
C GLU A 199 14.22 -17.18 20.48
N SER A 200 13.28 -16.28 20.75
CA SER A 200 11.88 -16.46 20.43
C SER A 200 11.65 -16.47 18.89
N SER A 201 12.39 -15.64 18.15
CA SER A 201 12.34 -15.65 16.67
C SER A 201 12.85 -16.97 16.06
N LYS A 202 13.96 -17.52 16.61
CA LYS A 202 14.45 -18.84 16.20
C LYS A 202 13.40 -19.93 16.43
N GLN A 203 12.76 -19.93 17.60
CA GLN A 203 11.72 -20.90 17.93
C GLN A 203 10.50 -20.77 17.00
N SER A 204 10.05 -19.55 16.71
CA SER A 204 8.95 -19.29 15.80
C SER A 204 9.24 -19.82 14.38
N VAL A 205 10.44 -19.53 13.85
CA VAL A 205 10.84 -20.01 12.52
C VAL A 205 10.96 -21.54 12.49
N ALA A 206 11.63 -22.15 13.50
CA ALA A 206 11.79 -23.59 13.56
C ALA A 206 10.46 -24.35 13.64
N LYS A 207 9.46 -23.76 14.31
CA LYS A 207 8.10 -24.29 14.37
C LYS A 207 7.37 -24.23 13.01
N MET A 208 7.52 -23.12 12.26
CA MET A 208 6.88 -22.94 10.97
C MET A 208 7.58 -23.73 9.85
N TYR A 209 8.90 -23.71 9.85
CA TYR A 209 9.75 -24.25 8.81
C TYR A 209 10.87 -25.13 9.42
N PRO A 210 10.57 -26.38 9.78
CA PRO A 210 11.60 -27.30 10.31
C PRO A 210 12.75 -27.56 9.33
N THR A 211 12.47 -27.47 8.03
CA THR A 211 13.43 -27.48 6.92
C THR A 211 13.14 -26.29 6.00
N LEU A 212 14.09 -25.90 5.16
CA LEU A 212 13.99 -24.72 4.31
C LEU A 212 14.28 -25.02 2.83
N VAL A 213 15.40 -25.70 2.52
CA VAL A 213 15.87 -25.87 1.14
C VAL A 213 14.86 -26.63 0.28
N ASP A 214 14.45 -27.82 0.68
CA ASP A 214 13.46 -28.63 -0.04
C ASP A 214 12.03 -28.49 0.47
N ASN A 215 11.78 -27.49 1.32
CA ASN A 215 10.46 -27.24 1.88
C ASN A 215 9.56 -26.52 0.87
N PRO A 216 8.43 -27.10 0.43
CA PRO A 216 7.51 -26.48 -0.53
C PRO A 216 6.78 -25.29 0.04
N ASP A 217 6.66 -25.17 1.37
CA ASP A 217 5.99 -24.06 2.05
C ASP A 217 6.90 -22.82 2.19
N TYR A 218 8.22 -22.97 2.00
CA TYR A 218 9.17 -21.86 2.07
C TYR A 218 9.50 -21.33 0.67
N THR A 219 9.10 -20.11 0.40
CA THR A 219 9.19 -19.48 -0.93
C THR A 219 10.64 -19.10 -1.31
N SER A 220 10.97 -19.23 -2.59
CA SER A 220 12.21 -18.75 -3.19
C SER A 220 12.19 -17.24 -3.47
N VAL A 221 13.34 -16.60 -3.51
CA VAL A 221 13.50 -15.25 -4.07
C VAL A 221 13.26 -15.32 -5.58
N VAL A 222 12.57 -14.33 -6.12
CA VAL A 222 11.98 -14.35 -7.48
C VAL A 222 12.98 -14.61 -8.60
N ASN A 223 14.20 -14.11 -8.48
CA ASN A 223 15.27 -14.28 -9.48
C ASN A 223 16.65 -14.04 -8.87
N GLU A 224 17.71 -14.39 -9.64
CA GLU A 224 19.11 -14.28 -9.25
C GLU A 224 19.51 -12.86 -8.82
N ARG A 225 19.11 -11.84 -9.57
CA ARG A 225 19.43 -10.44 -9.25
C ARG A 225 18.95 -10.03 -7.85
N HIS A 226 17.73 -10.42 -7.46
CA HIS A 226 17.20 -10.13 -6.13
C HIS A 226 17.85 -11.01 -5.06
N PHE A 227 18.18 -12.25 -5.40
CA PHE A 227 18.91 -13.15 -4.52
C PHE A 227 20.30 -12.59 -4.18
N GLU A 228 21.08 -12.20 -5.18
CA GLU A 228 22.40 -11.59 -4.99
C GLU A 228 22.31 -10.29 -4.17
N ARG A 229 21.33 -9.42 -4.48
CA ARG A 229 21.12 -8.16 -3.74
C ARG A 229 20.90 -8.40 -2.25
N ILE A 230 20.04 -9.37 -1.90
CA ILE A 230 19.72 -9.67 -0.50
C ILE A 230 20.91 -10.31 0.21
N ASN A 231 21.62 -11.24 -0.44
CA ASN A 231 22.84 -11.82 0.12
C ASN A 231 23.91 -10.76 0.35
N ASN A 232 24.07 -9.80 -0.56
CA ASN A 232 25.03 -8.72 -0.40
C ASN A 232 24.78 -7.87 0.86
N TYR A 233 23.53 -7.68 1.29
CA TYR A 233 23.24 -7.01 2.57
C TYR A 233 23.77 -7.81 3.76
N VAL A 234 23.62 -9.14 3.72
CA VAL A 234 24.09 -10.03 4.79
C VAL A 234 25.61 -10.06 4.82
N GLU A 235 26.26 -10.16 3.67
CA GLU A 235 27.72 -10.17 3.56
C GLU A 235 28.36 -8.83 3.94
N GLU A 236 27.72 -7.71 3.57
CA GLU A 236 28.14 -6.37 4.03
C GLU A 236 28.10 -6.27 5.55
N ALA A 237 27.01 -6.74 6.18
CA ALA A 237 26.87 -6.75 7.62
C ALA A 237 27.97 -7.59 8.29
N ARG A 238 28.24 -8.80 7.79
CA ARG A 238 29.33 -9.66 8.27
C ARG A 238 30.70 -9.00 8.11
N GLY A 239 30.95 -8.42 6.94
CA GLY A 239 32.21 -7.73 6.65
C GLY A 239 32.47 -6.54 7.58
N ASN A 240 31.42 -5.89 8.04
CA ASN A 240 31.48 -4.79 9.01
C ASN A 240 31.49 -5.25 10.47
N GLY A 241 31.53 -6.57 10.74
CA GLY A 241 31.56 -7.12 12.10
C GLY A 241 30.20 -7.02 12.84
N VAL A 242 29.10 -6.83 12.11
CA VAL A 242 27.77 -6.83 12.66
C VAL A 242 27.34 -8.26 12.98
N GLU A 243 26.67 -8.47 14.09
CA GLU A 243 26.11 -9.77 14.46
C GLU A 243 24.99 -10.17 13.47
N VAL A 244 25.18 -11.32 12.81
CA VAL A 244 24.23 -11.91 11.86
C VAL A 244 23.79 -13.27 12.39
N VAL A 245 22.47 -13.41 12.61
CA VAL A 245 21.86 -14.64 13.12
C VAL A 245 21.05 -15.29 12.01
N GLU A 246 21.63 -16.28 11.35
CA GLU A 246 20.88 -17.14 10.42
C GLU A 246 20.05 -18.15 11.20
N ILE A 247 18.79 -18.29 10.79
CA ILE A 247 17.86 -19.26 11.40
C ILE A 247 17.68 -20.41 10.42
N ASN A 248 18.44 -21.46 10.64
CA ASN A 248 18.48 -22.67 9.82
C ASN A 248 18.29 -23.90 10.73
N PRO A 249 17.05 -24.29 11.03
CA PRO A 249 16.75 -25.29 12.05
C PRO A 249 17.34 -26.68 11.77
N ALA A 250 17.45 -27.06 10.50
CA ALA A 250 17.98 -28.36 10.07
C ALA A 250 19.45 -28.33 9.64
N GLU A 251 20.13 -27.20 9.83
CA GLU A 251 21.56 -27.02 9.43
C GLU A 251 21.81 -27.35 7.94
N GLU A 252 20.86 -27.00 7.05
CA GLU A 252 20.90 -27.30 5.62
C GLU A 252 21.99 -26.47 4.89
N ASP A 253 22.56 -27.02 3.82
CA ASP A 253 23.55 -26.34 2.98
C ASP A 253 22.87 -25.55 1.85
N PHE A 254 22.80 -24.25 1.99
CA PHE A 254 22.21 -23.33 1.00
C PHE A 254 23.09 -23.07 -0.24
N ARG A 255 24.33 -23.56 -0.27
CA ARG A 255 25.22 -23.38 -1.43
C ARG A 255 24.90 -24.32 -2.59
N GLN A 256 24.20 -25.41 -2.34
CA GLN A 256 23.88 -26.47 -3.31
C GLN A 256 22.35 -26.61 -3.52
N GLN A 257 21.67 -25.50 -3.76
CA GLN A 257 20.24 -25.49 -3.98
C GLN A 257 19.85 -25.12 -5.42
N PRO A 258 18.79 -25.72 -6.00
CA PRO A 258 18.33 -25.36 -7.33
C PRO A 258 17.44 -24.11 -7.36
N ALA A 259 17.04 -23.64 -6.19
CA ALA A 259 16.12 -22.52 -6.00
C ALA A 259 16.79 -21.40 -5.18
N ASN A 260 16.52 -20.16 -5.51
CA ASN A 260 17.09 -18.98 -4.84
C ASN A 260 16.50 -18.77 -3.44
N LYS A 261 16.70 -19.72 -2.52
CA LYS A 261 16.26 -19.62 -1.13
C LYS A 261 17.35 -19.02 -0.25
N ILE A 262 16.95 -18.15 0.66
CA ILE A 262 17.82 -17.52 1.66
C ILE A 262 17.28 -17.91 3.03
N PRO A 263 18.09 -18.38 3.98
CA PRO A 263 17.62 -18.67 5.32
C PRO A 263 17.09 -17.39 5.99
N PRO A 264 16.01 -17.46 6.80
CA PRO A 264 15.58 -16.34 7.62
C PRO A 264 16.74 -15.80 8.45
N THR A 265 17.03 -14.50 8.32
CA THR A 265 18.24 -13.91 8.89
C THR A 265 17.90 -12.64 9.68
N LEU A 266 18.43 -12.53 10.90
CA LEU A 266 18.39 -11.31 11.70
C LEU A 266 19.74 -10.64 11.62
N VAL A 267 19.75 -9.32 11.36
CA VAL A 267 20.96 -8.49 11.37
C VAL A 267 20.82 -7.52 12.56
N ILE A 268 21.67 -7.69 13.58
CA ILE A 268 21.53 -7.03 14.87
C ILE A 268 22.28 -5.70 14.89
N ASN A 269 21.56 -4.61 15.14
CA ASN A 269 22.11 -3.25 15.22
C ASN A 269 23.03 -2.89 14.04
N PRO A 270 22.59 -3.07 12.76
CA PRO A 270 23.37 -2.65 11.62
C PRO A 270 23.63 -1.14 11.64
N PRO A 271 24.81 -0.66 11.17
CA PRO A 271 25.07 0.77 11.00
C PRO A 271 24.01 1.44 10.11
N GLU A 272 23.70 2.70 10.44
CA GLU A 272 22.63 3.43 9.73
C GLU A 272 22.95 3.65 8.24
N ASP A 273 24.20 3.80 7.89
CA ASP A 273 24.68 4.00 6.51
C ASP A 273 24.84 2.71 5.71
N SER A 274 24.57 1.53 6.32
CA SER A 274 24.61 0.25 5.62
C SER A 274 23.45 0.11 4.62
N ALA A 275 23.67 -0.63 3.53
CA ALA A 275 22.68 -0.80 2.47
C ALA A 275 21.36 -1.41 3.00
N ILE A 276 21.45 -2.33 3.96
CA ILE A 276 20.25 -2.94 4.60
C ILE A 276 19.38 -1.91 5.34
N MET A 277 19.94 -0.82 5.85
CA MET A 277 19.20 0.26 6.51
C MET A 277 18.71 1.31 5.53
N GLN A 278 19.38 1.51 4.41
CA GLN A 278 19.04 2.55 3.43
C GLN A 278 18.05 2.07 2.36
N GLU A 279 18.00 0.77 2.06
CA GLU A 279 17.16 0.20 1.00
C GLU A 279 16.07 -0.71 1.58
N GLU A 280 14.94 -0.80 0.90
CA GLU A 280 13.91 -1.81 1.19
C GLU A 280 14.46 -3.21 0.96
N ILE A 281 14.42 -4.06 1.98
CA ILE A 281 15.06 -5.39 1.92
C ILE A 281 14.33 -6.29 0.92
N PHE A 282 13.01 -6.35 0.97
CA PHE A 282 12.17 -7.17 0.10
C PHE A 282 12.65 -8.63 0.00
N GLY A 283 12.91 -9.21 1.17
CA GLY A 283 13.50 -10.54 1.33
C GLY A 283 13.40 -11.07 2.76
N PRO A 284 13.86 -12.31 3.04
CA PRO A 284 13.71 -12.96 4.34
C PRO A 284 14.78 -12.52 5.38
N VAL A 285 15.27 -11.30 5.27
CA VAL A 285 16.26 -10.71 6.18
C VAL A 285 15.58 -9.58 6.94
N LEU A 286 15.78 -9.48 8.25
CA LEU A 286 15.19 -8.50 9.14
C LEU A 286 16.30 -7.74 9.87
N ALA A 287 16.35 -6.42 9.72
CA ALA A 287 17.20 -5.57 10.53
C ALA A 287 16.59 -5.39 11.93
N VAL A 288 17.38 -5.56 12.98
CA VAL A 288 16.94 -5.48 14.37
C VAL A 288 17.70 -4.35 15.06
N LYS A 289 16.98 -3.37 15.59
CA LYS A 289 17.54 -2.21 16.31
C LYS A 289 17.12 -2.24 17.77
N SER A 290 18.08 -2.08 18.67
CA SER A 290 17.76 -1.86 20.08
C SER A 290 17.31 -0.42 20.33
N TYR A 291 16.46 -0.20 21.32
CA TYR A 291 16.07 1.11 21.79
C TYR A 291 15.95 1.16 23.32
N ALA A 292 16.22 2.31 23.93
CA ALA A 292 16.07 2.56 25.35
C ALA A 292 14.74 3.24 25.69
N GLN A 293 14.28 4.19 24.88
CA GLN A 293 13.02 4.92 25.09
C GLN A 293 12.16 4.89 23.83
N LEU A 294 10.83 4.80 23.98
CA LEU A 294 9.89 4.77 22.86
C LEU A 294 10.04 5.97 21.93
N ASP A 295 10.31 7.15 22.47
CA ASP A 295 10.50 8.39 21.70
C ASP A 295 11.63 8.28 20.65
N GLU A 296 12.65 7.45 20.92
CA GLU A 296 13.73 7.17 19.95
C GLU A 296 13.19 6.49 18.69
N THR A 297 12.25 5.55 18.88
CA THR A 297 11.63 4.81 17.75
C THR A 297 10.73 5.72 16.92
N ILE A 298 9.95 6.59 17.59
CA ILE A 298 9.07 7.57 16.94
C ILE A 298 9.90 8.58 16.16
N SER A 299 10.95 9.13 16.77
CA SER A 299 11.87 10.06 16.13
C SER A 299 12.50 9.44 14.89
N TYR A 300 12.99 8.20 15.02
CA TYR A 300 13.60 7.47 13.90
C TYR A 300 12.63 7.30 12.72
N VAL A 301 11.39 6.87 13.01
CA VAL A 301 10.36 6.71 11.96
C VAL A 301 10.06 8.02 11.26
N ASN A 302 10.00 9.13 12.00
CA ASN A 302 9.71 10.45 11.46
C ASN A 302 10.86 11.09 10.67
N ASP A 303 12.10 10.72 10.98
CA ASP A 303 13.30 11.19 10.28
C ASP A 303 13.52 10.48 8.93
N HIS A 304 12.76 9.41 8.65
CA HIS A 304 12.86 8.61 7.44
C HIS A 304 11.64 8.75 6.54
N ASP A 305 11.72 8.18 5.34
CA ASP A 305 10.63 8.11 4.38
C ASP A 305 9.40 7.42 4.99
N ARG A 306 8.22 8.05 4.84
CA ARG A 306 6.96 7.53 5.37
C ARG A 306 6.66 6.16 4.79
N PRO A 307 6.54 5.10 5.61
CA PRO A 307 6.36 3.74 5.16
C PRO A 307 4.92 3.45 4.71
N LEU A 308 4.75 2.39 3.93
CA LEU A 308 3.42 1.89 3.57
C LEU A 308 2.71 1.28 4.78
N GLY A 309 3.42 0.51 5.61
CA GLY A 309 2.89 -0.09 6.84
C GLY A 309 3.74 0.24 8.06
N LEU A 310 3.10 0.31 9.22
CA LEU A 310 3.72 0.44 10.54
C LEU A 310 3.07 -0.57 11.48
N TYR A 311 3.86 -1.18 12.36
CA TYR A 311 3.42 -2.22 13.29
C TYR A 311 3.83 -1.87 14.71
N TYR A 312 2.91 -2.05 15.64
CA TYR A 312 3.19 -1.87 17.05
C TYR A 312 2.68 -3.08 17.84
N PHE A 313 3.52 -3.63 18.69
CA PHE A 313 3.17 -4.70 19.62
C PHE A 313 3.28 -4.22 21.06
N GLY A 314 2.20 -4.31 21.80
CA GLY A 314 2.12 -3.93 23.20
C GLY A 314 0.69 -3.77 23.68
N THR A 315 0.55 -3.63 25.00
CA THR A 315 -0.74 -3.49 25.69
C THR A 315 -0.93 -2.14 26.37
N ASP A 316 0.11 -1.27 26.38
CA ASP A 316 0.01 0.07 26.95
C ASP A 316 -0.70 1.02 25.97
N GLN A 317 -1.91 1.45 26.34
CA GLN A 317 -2.73 2.33 25.50
C GLN A 317 -2.08 3.71 25.29
N LYS A 318 -1.28 4.21 26.23
CA LYS A 318 -0.60 5.50 26.06
C LYS A 318 0.47 5.43 24.99
N GLU A 319 1.24 4.33 24.96
CA GLU A 319 2.22 4.10 23.89
C GLU A 319 1.53 3.91 22.53
N VAL A 320 0.40 3.18 22.49
CA VAL A 320 -0.43 3.05 21.26
C VAL A 320 -0.87 4.43 20.76
N ASP A 321 -1.47 5.25 21.64
CA ASP A 321 -1.97 6.57 21.28
C ASP A 321 -0.82 7.50 20.82
N GLN A 322 0.34 7.38 21.45
CA GLN A 322 1.53 8.14 21.09
C GLN A 322 2.05 7.74 19.71
N VAL A 323 2.26 6.45 19.45
CA VAL A 323 2.72 5.95 18.16
C VAL A 323 1.75 6.35 17.03
N LEU A 324 0.43 6.16 17.25
CA LEU A 324 -0.59 6.53 16.25
C LEU A 324 -0.68 8.04 16.02
N GLY A 325 -0.50 8.85 17.08
CA GLY A 325 -0.62 10.30 17.04
C GLY A 325 0.61 11.02 16.50
N GLU A 326 1.80 10.44 16.68
CA GLU A 326 3.08 11.10 16.40
C GLU A 326 3.80 10.54 15.16
N THR A 327 3.30 9.47 14.54
CA THR A 327 3.89 8.90 13.30
C THR A 327 2.93 9.00 12.12
N THR A 328 3.48 8.92 10.90
CA THR A 328 2.68 8.88 9.66
C THR A 328 3.11 7.69 8.81
N SER A 329 2.12 6.84 8.44
CA SER A 329 2.29 5.72 7.52
C SER A 329 1.06 5.54 6.63
N GLY A 330 1.13 4.69 5.63
CA GLY A 330 -0.05 4.32 4.82
C GLY A 330 -1.11 3.62 5.65
N GLY A 331 -0.72 2.70 6.51
CA GLY A 331 -1.61 2.01 7.45
C GLY A 331 -0.87 1.46 8.66
N VAL A 332 -1.63 1.09 9.70
CA VAL A 332 -1.08 0.52 10.94
C VAL A 332 -1.80 -0.78 11.29
N THR A 333 -1.05 -1.77 11.77
CA THR A 333 -1.63 -2.93 12.45
C THR A 333 -1.07 -3.01 13.88
N LEU A 334 -1.96 -3.18 14.85
CA LEU A 334 -1.61 -3.32 16.27
C LEU A 334 -1.64 -4.79 16.67
N ASN A 335 -0.61 -5.26 17.37
CA ASN A 335 -0.46 -6.63 17.88
C ASN A 335 -0.53 -7.74 16.82
N ASP A 336 -0.27 -7.39 15.57
CA ASP A 336 -0.11 -8.28 14.43
C ASP A 336 0.65 -7.54 13.32
N VAL A 337 0.87 -8.18 12.18
CA VAL A 337 1.41 -7.56 10.97
C VAL A 337 0.50 -7.82 9.77
N LEU A 338 0.58 -7.00 8.73
CA LEU A 338 -0.14 -7.15 7.45
C LEU A 338 -1.67 -7.05 7.53
N MET A 339 -2.32 -7.16 8.69
CA MET A 339 -3.76 -7.37 8.78
C MET A 339 -4.61 -6.21 8.26
N HIS A 340 -4.09 -4.97 8.21
CA HIS A 340 -4.83 -3.83 7.68
C HIS A 340 -5.10 -3.93 6.17
N ILE A 341 -4.22 -4.60 5.37
CA ILE A 341 -4.47 -4.82 3.94
C ILE A 341 -5.61 -5.82 3.68
N SER A 342 -5.89 -6.72 4.62
CA SER A 342 -6.97 -7.71 4.45
C SER A 342 -8.36 -7.15 4.73
N GLN A 343 -8.44 -5.89 5.19
CA GLN A 343 -9.69 -5.24 5.55
C GLN A 343 -10.26 -4.43 4.38
N GLU A 344 -11.22 -5.00 3.65
CA GLU A 344 -11.84 -4.35 2.48
C GLU A 344 -12.56 -3.02 2.78
N ASN A 345 -12.88 -2.76 4.05
CA ASN A 345 -13.53 -1.52 4.50
C ASN A 345 -12.55 -0.46 5.01
N LEU A 346 -11.24 -0.74 4.97
CA LEU A 346 -10.19 0.24 5.25
C LEU A 346 -9.57 0.73 3.94
N PRO A 347 -9.25 2.02 3.83
CA PRO A 347 -8.46 2.49 2.71
C PRO A 347 -7.08 1.81 2.75
N PHE A 348 -6.61 1.36 1.59
CA PHE A 348 -5.25 0.84 1.46
C PHE A 348 -4.49 1.68 0.44
N GLY A 349 -3.37 2.23 0.86
CA GLY A 349 -2.49 3.06 0.05
C GLY A 349 -1.41 3.74 0.88
N GLY A 350 -0.35 4.17 0.22
CA GLY A 350 0.80 4.83 0.82
C GLY A 350 0.65 6.34 0.95
N VAL A 351 1.69 6.98 1.51
CA VAL A 351 1.78 8.42 1.69
C VAL A 351 3.17 8.94 1.30
N GLY A 352 3.24 9.82 0.32
CA GLY A 352 4.51 10.36 -0.19
C GLY A 352 5.39 9.29 -0.84
N PRO A 353 6.57 8.96 -0.27
CA PRO A 353 7.47 7.96 -0.85
C PRO A 353 6.88 6.55 -0.97
N SER A 354 5.92 6.19 -0.11
CA SER A 354 5.25 4.89 -0.13
C SER A 354 4.01 4.84 -1.04
N GLY A 355 3.54 5.97 -1.58
CA GLY A 355 2.44 5.96 -2.53
C GLY A 355 1.55 7.19 -2.51
N THR A 356 0.51 7.13 -3.34
CA THR A 356 -0.50 8.18 -3.49
C THR A 356 -1.82 7.55 -3.91
N GLY A 357 -2.90 7.89 -3.23
CA GLY A 357 -4.22 7.32 -3.46
C GLY A 357 -4.48 6.03 -2.68
N SER A 358 -5.59 5.39 -2.95
CA SER A 358 -6.00 4.12 -2.35
C SER A 358 -6.96 3.37 -3.27
N TYR A 359 -7.04 2.04 -3.15
CA TYR A 359 -7.80 1.23 -4.10
C TYR A 359 -8.71 0.15 -3.49
N HIS A 360 -8.82 0.05 -2.15
CA HIS A 360 -9.69 -0.93 -1.50
C HIS A 360 -11.14 -0.44 -1.38
N GLY A 361 -12.08 -1.35 -1.53
CA GLY A 361 -13.49 -1.19 -1.23
C GLY A 361 -14.12 0.08 -1.81
N GLU A 362 -14.84 0.84 -0.97
CA GLU A 362 -15.47 2.10 -1.36
C GLU A 362 -14.46 3.19 -1.73
N ASP A 363 -13.30 3.21 -1.08
CA ASP A 363 -12.24 4.17 -1.39
C ASP A 363 -11.68 3.94 -2.79
N GLY A 364 -11.48 2.68 -3.19
CA GLY A 364 -11.10 2.31 -4.56
C GLY A 364 -12.17 2.69 -5.58
N PHE A 365 -13.44 2.39 -5.31
CA PHE A 365 -14.55 2.84 -6.16
C PHE A 365 -14.53 4.36 -6.37
N ARG A 366 -14.30 5.14 -5.30
CA ARG A 366 -14.22 6.61 -5.36
C ARG A 366 -13.00 7.10 -6.12
N SER A 367 -11.83 6.47 -5.91
CA SER A 367 -10.57 6.81 -6.60
C SER A 367 -10.68 6.66 -8.11
N PHE A 368 -11.44 5.67 -8.59
CA PHE A 368 -11.68 5.42 -10.00
C PHE A 368 -12.99 6.01 -10.52
N SER A 369 -13.60 6.95 -9.78
CA SER A 369 -14.82 7.66 -10.17
C SER A 369 -14.61 9.17 -10.26
N HIS A 370 -15.24 9.79 -11.26
CA HIS A 370 -15.40 11.24 -11.26
C HIS A 370 -16.55 11.64 -10.33
N THR A 371 -16.26 12.49 -9.34
CA THR A 371 -17.23 13.03 -8.40
C THR A 371 -17.89 14.29 -8.97
N LYS A 372 -18.99 14.11 -9.72
CA LYS A 372 -19.71 15.20 -10.36
C LYS A 372 -20.58 15.95 -9.36
N ALA A 373 -20.22 17.20 -9.12
CA ALA A 373 -21.03 18.09 -8.30
C ALA A 373 -22.29 18.57 -9.06
N VAL A 374 -23.47 18.42 -8.45
CA VAL A 374 -24.73 18.86 -9.03
C VAL A 374 -25.45 19.77 -8.06
N PHE A 375 -25.79 20.95 -8.53
CA PHE A 375 -26.66 21.88 -7.81
C PHE A 375 -27.95 22.12 -8.62
N ARG A 376 -29.09 21.89 -8.00
CA ARG A 376 -30.37 22.23 -8.57
C ARG A 376 -30.95 23.45 -7.85
N GLN A 377 -31.16 24.52 -8.61
CA GLN A 377 -31.77 25.74 -8.09
C GLN A 377 -33.21 25.50 -7.63
N ALA A 378 -33.63 26.24 -6.62
CA ALA A 378 -35.02 26.34 -6.22
C ALA A 378 -35.90 26.85 -7.36
N LYS A 379 -37.22 26.52 -7.32
CA LYS A 379 -38.17 27.06 -8.30
C LYS A 379 -38.22 28.58 -8.32
N PHE A 380 -38.02 29.21 -7.16
CA PHE A 380 -37.87 30.63 -7.01
C PHE A 380 -36.40 30.99 -6.74
N ASN A 381 -35.81 31.80 -7.64
CA ASN A 381 -34.43 32.25 -7.47
C ASN A 381 -34.41 33.62 -6.78
N PRO A 382 -33.99 33.74 -5.51
CA PRO A 382 -34.02 35.03 -4.79
C PRO A 382 -32.88 35.97 -5.18
N ALA A 383 -31.96 35.56 -6.07
CA ALA A 383 -30.73 36.31 -6.37
C ALA A 383 -30.99 37.77 -6.79
N GLU A 384 -32.03 38.03 -7.60
CA GLU A 384 -32.40 39.35 -8.03
C GLU A 384 -32.95 40.20 -6.85
N LYS A 385 -33.85 39.63 -6.06
CA LYS A 385 -34.42 40.32 -4.87
C LYS A 385 -33.34 40.59 -3.80
N LEU A 386 -32.32 39.77 -3.71
CA LEU A 386 -31.21 39.92 -2.79
C LEU A 386 -30.09 40.86 -3.34
N GLY A 387 -30.26 41.38 -4.55
CA GLY A 387 -29.27 42.27 -5.17
C GLY A 387 -27.98 41.54 -5.61
N LEU A 388 -28.03 40.22 -5.78
CA LEU A 388 -26.89 39.40 -6.23
C LEU A 388 -26.67 39.42 -7.74
N ARG A 389 -27.52 40.15 -8.47
CA ARG A 389 -27.41 40.39 -9.92
C ARG A 389 -27.25 41.89 -10.21
N PRO A 390 -26.56 42.25 -11.29
CA PRO A 390 -26.45 43.63 -11.71
C PRO A 390 -27.84 44.25 -12.07
N PRO A 391 -28.01 45.58 -11.89
CA PRO A 391 -27.03 46.52 -11.32
C PRO A 391 -26.90 46.35 -9.80
N TYR A 392 -25.66 46.30 -9.34
CA TYR A 392 -25.35 46.12 -7.92
C TYR A 392 -25.61 47.41 -7.15
N GLY A 393 -26.07 47.29 -5.92
CA GLY A 393 -26.35 48.43 -5.06
C GLY A 393 -26.14 48.15 -3.57
N ASP A 394 -26.66 49.01 -2.70
CA ASP A 394 -26.50 48.94 -1.24
C ASP A 394 -26.91 47.61 -0.61
N LYS A 395 -27.89 46.87 -1.23
CA LYS A 395 -28.33 45.58 -0.76
C LYS A 395 -27.18 44.56 -0.77
N LEU A 396 -26.41 44.51 -1.85
CA LEU A 396 -25.24 43.64 -1.95
C LEU A 396 -24.16 44.03 -0.95
N MET A 397 -23.87 45.33 -0.84
CA MET A 397 -22.88 45.80 0.11
C MET A 397 -23.21 45.49 1.55
N ASN A 398 -24.50 45.58 1.93
CA ASN A 398 -24.95 45.23 3.27
C ASN A 398 -24.88 43.71 3.52
N LEU A 399 -25.18 42.86 2.51
CA LEU A 399 -25.03 41.42 2.58
C LEU A 399 -23.57 41.02 2.78
N LEU A 400 -22.67 41.60 2.01
CA LEU A 400 -21.22 41.31 2.10
C LEU A 400 -20.64 41.76 3.46
N LYS A 401 -21.00 42.96 3.95
CA LYS A 401 -20.62 43.43 5.30
C LYS A 401 -21.14 42.51 6.40
N GLY A 402 -22.31 41.86 6.23
CA GLY A 402 -22.85 40.88 7.16
C GLY A 402 -22.09 39.53 7.17
N GLN A 403 -21.45 39.17 6.06
CA GLN A 403 -20.63 37.95 5.95
C GLN A 403 -19.20 38.13 6.45
N MET A 404 -18.73 39.38 6.60
CA MET A 404 -17.38 39.71 7.10
C MET A 404 -17.30 39.83 8.63
N LYS A 405 -18.44 39.72 9.31
CA LYS A 405 -18.56 39.63 10.78
C LYS A 405 -18.70 38.19 11.21
#